data_cf55f784f9b923d85a0167473034699d
#
_entry.id   cf55f784f9b923d85a0167473034699d
#
_cell.length_a   1.000
_cell.length_b   1.000
_cell.length_c   1.000
_cell.angle_alpha   90.00
_cell.angle_beta   90.00
_cell.angle_gamma   90.00
#
_symmetry.space_group_name_H-M   'P 1'
#
loop_
_entity.id
_entity.type
_entity.pdbx_description
1 polymer ?
#
loop_
_entity_poly.entity_id
_entity_poly.type
_entity_poly.pdbx_seq_one_letter_code
_entity_poly.pdbx_strand_id
1 'polypeptide(L)'
;MRVVFVLAVLIAQIGIAAAQTLECRAPQQRMLAIDLLFGRGPGGLTVNEQAWTQFLAREITPRFPDGLTVLDGSGQWRNPQGGGVLRERSKVVMIVVPEDPPVQERINDIANAYKRRFKQQSVGIVIRAACASF
;
A
#
# COMPACT_ATOMS: atom_id res chain seq x y z
N MET A 1 -3.29 -72.05 -8.99
CA MET A 1 -2.71 -70.77 -9.46
C MET A 1 -3.40 -69.62 -8.69
N ARG A 2 -2.73 -69.04 -7.66
CA ARG A 2 -3.29 -68.01 -6.83
C ARG A 2 -2.70 -66.68 -7.30
N VAL A 3 -3.55 -65.84 -7.84
CA VAL A 3 -3.16 -64.46 -8.27
C VAL A 3 -3.31 -63.57 -7.05
N VAL A 4 -2.18 -63.00 -6.58
CA VAL A 4 -2.13 -62.01 -5.50
C VAL A 4 -2.20 -60.62 -6.16
N PHE A 5 -3.31 -59.89 -5.94
CA PHE A 5 -3.44 -58.49 -6.31
C PHE A 5 -2.70 -57.61 -5.27
N VAL A 6 -1.60 -56.99 -5.66
CA VAL A 6 -0.94 -55.97 -4.85
C VAL A 6 -1.59 -54.62 -5.14
N LEU A 7 -2.35 -54.12 -4.16
CA LEU A 7 -2.97 -52.80 -4.23
C LEU A 7 -1.91 -51.74 -3.86
N ALA A 8 -1.38 -51.01 -4.85
CA ALA A 8 -0.47 -49.90 -4.61
C ALA A 8 -1.26 -48.66 -4.15
N VAL A 9 -1.13 -48.31 -2.87
CA VAL A 9 -1.71 -47.09 -2.33
C VAL A 9 -0.78 -45.91 -2.65
N LEU A 10 -1.18 -45.06 -3.59
CA LEU A 10 -0.53 -43.78 -3.86
C LEU A 10 -0.90 -42.76 -2.75
N ILE A 11 0.00 -42.54 -1.82
CA ILE A 11 -0.13 -41.44 -0.84
C ILE A 11 0.25 -40.15 -1.54
N ALA A 12 -0.72 -39.31 -1.88
CA ALA A 12 -0.48 -37.95 -2.35
C ALA A 12 0.10 -37.11 -1.19
N GLN A 13 1.34 -36.76 -1.28
CA GLN A 13 1.99 -35.81 -0.37
C GLN A 13 1.44 -34.40 -0.65
N ILE A 14 0.49 -33.93 0.15
CA ILE A 14 0.05 -32.52 0.14
C ILE A 14 1.16 -31.73 0.83
N GLY A 15 2.05 -31.14 0.04
CA GLY A 15 3.06 -30.20 0.54
C GLY A 15 2.37 -28.96 1.08
N ILE A 16 2.36 -28.78 2.39
CA ILE A 16 1.96 -27.51 3.02
C ILE A 16 3.05 -26.50 2.69
N ALA A 17 2.79 -25.57 1.76
CA ALA A 17 3.64 -24.45 1.50
C ALA A 17 3.63 -23.57 2.77
N ALA A 18 4.67 -23.65 3.59
CA ALA A 18 4.86 -22.76 4.72
C ALA A 18 5.07 -21.34 4.17
N ALA A 19 4.18 -20.42 4.52
CA ALA A 19 4.37 -19.00 4.23
C ALA A 19 5.70 -18.55 4.86
N GLN A 20 6.65 -18.12 4.02
CA GLN A 20 7.94 -17.63 4.51
C GLN A 20 7.70 -16.30 5.24
N THR A 21 7.86 -16.30 6.55
CA THR A 21 7.83 -15.08 7.36
C THR A 21 9.11 -14.31 7.10
N LEU A 22 8.99 -12.98 6.88
CA LEU A 22 10.14 -12.11 6.75
C LEU A 22 10.90 -12.07 8.09
N GLU A 23 12.12 -12.57 8.11
CA GLU A 23 13.01 -12.51 9.27
C GLU A 23 14.01 -11.36 9.12
N CYS A 24 14.03 -10.46 10.10
CA CYS A 24 14.94 -9.31 10.12
C CYS A 24 16.16 -9.58 10.99
N ARG A 25 17.32 -9.04 10.57
CA ARG A 25 18.56 -9.11 11.32
C ARG A 25 18.77 -7.81 12.09
N ALA A 26 19.16 -7.91 13.36
CA ALA A 26 19.49 -6.74 14.18
C ALA A 26 20.53 -5.83 13.48
N PRO A 27 20.40 -4.50 13.58
CA PRO A 27 19.42 -3.73 14.37
C PRO A 27 18.04 -3.59 13.74
N GLN A 28 17.79 -4.11 12.53
CA GLN A 28 16.52 -4.01 11.85
C GLN A 28 15.43 -4.79 12.56
N GLN A 29 14.21 -4.23 12.53
CA GLN A 29 13.00 -4.84 13.06
C GLN A 29 11.97 -5.00 11.94
N ARG A 30 11.02 -5.92 12.11
CA ARG A 30 9.91 -6.08 11.20
C ARG A 30 8.94 -4.90 11.33
N MET A 31 8.70 -4.23 10.22
CA MET A 31 7.83 -3.05 10.12
C MET A 31 6.95 -3.14 8.88
N LEU A 32 5.99 -2.25 8.76
CA LEU A 32 5.23 -2.01 7.54
C LEU A 32 5.83 -0.82 6.80
N ALA A 33 6.18 -1.03 5.53
CA ALA A 33 6.48 0.03 4.59
C ALA A 33 5.23 0.31 3.75
N ILE A 34 4.78 1.56 3.76
CA ILE A 34 3.53 2.03 3.18
C ILE A 34 3.83 3.13 2.20
N ASP A 35 3.32 3.00 0.97
CA ASP A 35 3.34 4.07 -0.01
C ASP A 35 1.89 4.48 -0.32
N LEU A 36 1.59 5.77 -0.15
CA LEU A 36 0.32 6.38 -0.51
C LEU A 36 0.53 7.26 -1.74
N LEU A 37 -0.19 6.97 -2.82
CA LEU A 37 -0.05 7.69 -4.09
C LEU A 37 -1.27 8.57 -4.32
N PHE A 38 -1.05 9.88 -4.32
CA PHE A 38 -2.09 10.91 -4.43
C PHE A 38 -1.99 11.60 -5.79
N GLY A 39 -2.96 11.35 -6.67
CA GLY A 39 -3.11 12.10 -7.91
C GLY A 39 -3.55 13.54 -7.63
N ARG A 40 -3.07 14.51 -8.41
CA ARG A 40 -3.32 15.96 -8.20
C ARG A 40 -3.95 16.64 -9.41
N GLY A 41 -4.44 15.87 -10.37
CA GLY A 41 -4.89 16.37 -11.66
C GLY A 41 -6.29 15.89 -12.08
N PRO A 42 -6.46 15.66 -13.37
CA PRO A 42 -7.73 15.30 -13.96
C PRO A 42 -8.29 13.99 -13.38
N GLY A 43 -9.49 14.03 -12.92
CA GLY A 43 -10.18 12.95 -12.20
C GLY A 43 -10.85 13.45 -10.94
N GLY A 44 -10.57 14.72 -10.58
CA GLY A 44 -11.12 15.44 -9.46
C GLY A 44 -10.76 16.91 -9.53
N LEU A 45 -10.74 17.56 -8.36
CA LEU A 45 -10.26 18.94 -8.26
C LEU A 45 -8.74 18.97 -8.35
N THR A 46 -8.19 19.99 -9.03
CA THR A 46 -6.74 20.22 -9.06
C THR A 46 -6.23 20.56 -7.66
N VAL A 47 -5.24 19.82 -7.17
CA VAL A 47 -4.63 20.02 -5.86
C VAL A 47 -3.34 20.81 -6.00
N ASN A 48 -3.36 22.08 -5.64
CA ASN A 48 -2.15 22.93 -5.62
C ASN A 48 -1.28 22.65 -4.39
N GLU A 49 -0.08 23.22 -4.31
CA GLU A 49 0.87 22.99 -3.20
C GLU A 49 0.30 23.45 -1.85
N GLN A 50 -0.41 24.55 -1.80
CA GLN A 50 -1.00 25.05 -0.56
C GLN A 50 -2.08 24.09 -0.03
N ALA A 51 -2.96 23.62 -0.90
CA ALA A 51 -4.01 22.66 -0.54
C ALA A 51 -3.40 21.31 -0.10
N TRP A 52 -2.33 20.87 -0.78
CA TRP A 52 -1.57 19.69 -0.40
C TRP A 52 -0.93 19.84 0.98
N THR A 53 -0.20 20.92 1.21
CA THR A 53 0.47 21.17 2.50
C THR A 53 -0.54 21.20 3.66
N GLN A 54 -1.70 21.81 3.46
CA GLN A 54 -2.77 21.79 4.47
C GLN A 54 -3.33 20.39 4.71
N PHE A 55 -3.48 19.60 3.66
CA PHE A 55 -3.95 18.21 3.77
C PHE A 55 -2.93 17.35 4.52
N LEU A 56 -1.66 17.44 4.14
CA LEU A 56 -0.56 16.74 4.81
C LEU A 56 -0.55 17.06 6.32
N ALA A 57 -0.60 18.35 6.67
CA ALA A 57 -0.51 18.79 8.06
C ALA A 57 -1.73 18.39 8.92
N ARG A 58 -2.92 18.32 8.33
CA ARG A 58 -4.16 18.07 9.07
C ARG A 58 -4.58 16.61 9.09
N GLU A 59 -4.28 15.88 8.04
CA GLU A 59 -4.79 14.52 7.87
C GLU A 59 -3.70 13.44 7.99
N ILE A 60 -2.50 13.67 7.45
CA ILE A 60 -1.47 12.64 7.41
C ILE A 60 -0.54 12.73 8.63
N THR A 61 0.06 13.90 8.87
CA THR A 61 1.02 14.09 9.96
C THR A 61 0.49 13.69 11.33
N PRO A 62 -0.75 14.03 11.74
CA PRO A 62 -1.26 13.63 13.05
C PRO A 62 -1.45 12.12 13.22
N ARG A 63 -1.63 11.40 12.10
CA ARG A 63 -1.81 9.94 12.12
C ARG A 63 -0.51 9.17 12.05
N PHE A 64 0.55 9.82 11.58
CA PHE A 64 1.91 9.26 11.47
C PHE A 64 2.95 10.27 11.95
N PRO A 65 2.94 10.62 13.24
CA PRO A 65 3.78 11.69 13.79
C PRO A 65 5.26 11.31 13.86
N ASP A 66 5.59 10.02 13.88
CA ASP A 66 6.97 9.55 14.05
C ASP A 66 7.84 9.72 12.79
N GLY A 67 7.21 9.95 11.64
CA GLY A 67 7.93 10.29 10.42
C GLY A 67 7.26 9.80 9.16
N LEU A 68 7.50 10.57 8.11
CA LEU A 68 7.10 10.27 6.74
C LEU A 68 7.99 11.03 5.76
N THR A 69 8.03 10.55 4.52
CA THR A 69 8.72 11.23 3.43
C THR A 69 7.74 11.51 2.30
N VAL A 70 7.76 12.73 1.77
CA VAL A 70 6.92 13.13 0.64
C VAL A 70 7.79 13.34 -0.58
N LEU A 71 7.42 12.70 -1.68
CA LEU A 71 8.05 12.86 -2.98
C LEU A 71 7.06 13.44 -3.99
N ASP A 72 7.57 14.30 -4.87
CA ASP A 72 6.85 14.71 -6.07
C ASP A 72 7.01 13.63 -7.16
N GLY A 73 5.91 13.34 -7.84
CA GLY A 73 5.88 12.35 -8.90
C GLY A 73 5.06 12.80 -10.10
N SER A 74 5.24 12.08 -11.20
CA SER A 74 4.39 12.15 -12.38
C SER A 74 3.72 10.80 -12.57
N GLY A 75 2.40 10.79 -12.46
CA GLY A 75 1.59 9.60 -12.64
C GLY A 75 0.96 9.52 -14.03
N GLN A 76 0.70 8.33 -14.46
CA GLN A 76 -0.16 8.10 -15.62
C GLN A 76 -1.03 6.86 -15.40
N TRP A 77 -2.27 6.92 -15.82
CA TRP A 77 -3.20 5.84 -15.64
C TRP A 77 -4.25 5.82 -16.76
N ARG A 78 -4.85 4.66 -16.99
CA ARG A 78 -5.89 4.53 -17.98
C ARG A 78 -7.18 5.16 -17.45
N ASN A 79 -7.78 6.04 -18.25
CA ASN A 79 -9.11 6.57 -17.93
C ASN A 79 -10.16 5.44 -18.02
N PRO A 80 -10.84 5.05 -16.91
CA PRO A 80 -11.84 3.98 -16.93
C PRO A 80 -13.08 4.33 -17.74
N GLN A 81 -13.33 5.61 -18.00
CA GLN A 81 -14.46 6.11 -18.81
C GLN A 81 -14.14 6.18 -20.30
N GLY A 82 -12.95 5.68 -20.72
CA GLY A 82 -12.47 5.78 -22.09
C GLY A 82 -11.64 7.05 -22.34
N GLY A 83 -10.96 7.13 -23.50
CA GLY A 83 -10.21 8.33 -23.87
C GLY A 83 -8.70 8.26 -23.65
N GLY A 84 -8.15 7.08 -23.39
CA GLY A 84 -6.69 6.88 -23.37
C GLY A 84 -6.03 7.05 -22.01
N VAL A 85 -4.77 7.47 -22.02
CA VAL A 85 -3.94 7.62 -20.81
C VAL A 85 -4.00 9.06 -20.31
N LEU A 86 -4.37 9.21 -19.04
CA LEU A 86 -4.27 10.47 -18.31
C LEU A 86 -2.89 10.60 -17.69
N ARG A 87 -2.31 11.79 -17.74
CA ARG A 87 -1.05 12.13 -17.07
C ARG A 87 -1.30 13.23 -16.08
N GLU A 88 -0.75 13.08 -14.88
CA GLU A 88 -0.95 14.03 -13.81
C GLU A 88 0.26 14.14 -12.89
N ARG A 89 0.38 15.27 -12.21
CA ARG A 89 1.30 15.40 -11.07
C ARG A 89 0.76 14.57 -9.92
N SER A 90 1.65 14.03 -9.11
CA SER A 90 1.29 13.23 -7.93
C SER A 90 2.18 13.56 -6.74
N LYS A 91 1.72 13.19 -5.56
CA LYS A 91 2.53 13.10 -4.35
C LYS A 91 2.59 11.63 -3.93
N VAL A 92 3.76 11.18 -3.54
CA VAL A 92 3.98 9.86 -2.92
C VAL A 92 4.39 10.10 -1.47
N VAL A 93 3.63 9.55 -0.55
CA VAL A 93 3.94 9.61 0.88
C VAL A 93 4.43 8.24 1.31
N MET A 94 5.67 8.17 1.74
CA MET A 94 6.30 6.96 2.25
C MET A 94 6.31 6.99 3.77
N ILE A 95 5.83 5.92 4.39
CA ILE A 95 5.70 5.77 5.84
C ILE A 95 6.28 4.40 6.21
N VAL A 96 7.06 4.35 7.28
CA VAL A 96 7.54 3.08 7.84
C VAL A 96 7.19 3.05 9.31
N VAL A 97 6.38 2.08 9.72
CA VAL A 97 5.85 2.00 11.09
C VAL A 97 5.84 0.55 11.59
N PRO A 98 5.82 0.33 12.91
CA PRO A 98 5.51 -0.98 13.46
C PRO A 98 4.17 -1.50 12.95
N GLU A 99 4.06 -2.84 12.83
CA GLU A 99 2.81 -3.50 12.47
C GLU A 99 1.87 -3.49 13.70
N ASP A 100 0.98 -2.53 13.75
CA ASP A 100 -0.05 -2.41 14.78
C ASP A 100 -1.47 -2.41 14.20
N PRO A 101 -2.51 -2.85 14.92
CA PRO A 101 -3.87 -2.98 14.40
C PRO A 101 -4.48 -1.70 13.80
N PRO A 102 -4.27 -0.47 14.36
CA PRO A 102 -4.89 0.73 13.82
C PRO A 102 -4.25 1.27 12.53
N VAL A 103 -3.13 0.71 12.04
CA VAL A 103 -2.45 1.21 10.83
C VAL A 103 -3.39 1.22 9.62
N GLN A 104 -4.10 0.13 9.39
CA GLN A 104 -5.01 0.02 8.24
C GLN A 104 -6.15 1.03 8.31
N GLU A 105 -6.72 1.25 9.48
CA GLU A 105 -7.77 2.24 9.70
C GLU A 105 -7.26 3.66 9.43
N ARG A 106 -6.11 4.02 9.98
CA ARG A 106 -5.46 5.33 9.73
C ARG A 106 -5.23 5.60 8.24
N ILE A 107 -4.78 4.59 7.49
CA ILE A 107 -4.57 4.69 6.04
C ILE A 107 -5.90 4.91 5.30
N ASN A 108 -6.92 4.13 5.65
CA ASN A 108 -8.24 4.23 5.04
C ASN A 108 -8.87 5.61 5.29
N ASP A 109 -8.72 6.15 6.49
CA ASP A 109 -9.20 7.49 6.84
C ASP A 109 -8.54 8.58 6.00
N ILE A 110 -7.21 8.52 5.83
CA ILE A 110 -6.47 9.45 4.97
C ILE A 110 -6.96 9.37 3.54
N ALA A 111 -7.06 8.16 2.98
CA ALA A 111 -7.51 7.97 1.60
C ALA A 111 -8.93 8.47 1.40
N ASN A 112 -9.83 8.21 2.33
CA ASN A 112 -11.22 8.67 2.28
C ASN A 112 -11.32 10.20 2.45
N ALA A 113 -10.53 10.81 3.33
CA ALA A 113 -10.47 12.26 3.50
C ALA A 113 -10.00 12.95 2.20
N TYR A 114 -8.95 12.40 1.55
CA TYR A 114 -8.45 12.92 0.28
C TYR A 114 -9.51 12.85 -0.82
N LYS A 115 -10.12 11.70 -1.01
CA LYS A 115 -11.18 11.49 -2.00
C LYS A 115 -12.35 12.46 -1.80
N ARG A 116 -12.81 12.62 -0.57
CA ARG A 116 -13.92 13.55 -0.27
C ARG A 116 -13.55 14.99 -0.52
N ARG A 117 -12.37 15.42 -0.03
CA ARG A 117 -11.94 16.82 -0.09
C ARG A 117 -11.66 17.29 -1.51
N PHE A 118 -10.99 16.46 -2.30
CA PHE A 118 -10.51 16.83 -3.64
C PHE A 118 -11.29 16.17 -4.78
N LYS A 119 -12.39 15.49 -4.46
CA LYS A 119 -13.25 14.79 -5.45
C LYS A 119 -12.45 13.78 -6.29
N GLN A 120 -11.37 13.25 -5.73
CA GLN A 120 -10.55 12.24 -6.41
C GLN A 120 -11.23 10.88 -6.35
N GLN A 121 -11.03 10.07 -7.40
CA GLN A 121 -11.64 8.75 -7.52
C GLN A 121 -10.95 7.72 -6.62
N SER A 122 -9.63 7.81 -6.50
CA SER A 122 -8.83 6.84 -5.75
C SER A 122 -7.57 7.48 -5.13
N VAL A 123 -7.01 6.78 -4.16
CA VAL A 123 -5.65 6.94 -3.66
C VAL A 123 -5.00 5.57 -3.79
N GLY A 124 -3.83 5.51 -4.43
CA GLY A 124 -3.06 4.28 -4.49
C GLY A 124 -2.49 3.95 -3.11
N ILE A 125 -2.61 2.69 -2.69
CA ILE A 125 -2.11 2.21 -1.40
C ILE A 125 -1.29 0.96 -1.66
N VAL A 126 -0.02 0.98 -1.26
CA VAL A 126 0.87 -0.18 -1.28
C VAL A 126 1.36 -0.42 0.13
N ILE A 127 1.17 -1.63 0.65
CA ILE A 127 1.62 -2.03 1.97
C ILE A 127 2.45 -3.31 1.82
N ARG A 128 3.64 -3.33 2.43
CA ARG A 128 4.52 -4.48 2.42
C ARG A 128 5.25 -4.62 3.76
N ALA A 129 5.50 -5.84 4.18
CA ALA A 129 6.42 -6.09 5.27
C ALA A 129 7.85 -5.72 4.84
N ALA A 130 8.59 -5.07 5.73
CA ALA A 130 9.97 -4.66 5.49
C ALA A 130 10.80 -4.81 6.76
N CYS A 131 12.12 -4.95 6.59
CA CYS A 131 13.06 -4.82 7.68
C CYS A 131 13.60 -3.39 7.70
N ALA A 132 13.37 -2.67 8.80
CA ALA A 132 13.82 -1.29 8.93
C ALA A 132 14.40 -1.00 10.32
N SER A 133 15.25 0.03 10.39
CA SER A 133 15.82 0.58 11.63
C SER A 133 15.96 2.09 11.47
N PHE A 134 15.74 2.82 12.54
CA PHE A 134 15.88 4.27 12.65
C PHE A 134 16.70 4.62 13.88
#